data_4187ed75fbd038cf9783c2974ea2a3ac
#
_entry.id   4187ed75fbd038cf9783c2974ea2a3ac
#
_cell.length_a   1.000
_cell.length_b   1.000
_cell.length_c   1.000
_cell.angle_alpha   90.00
_cell.angle_beta   90.00
_cell.angle_gamma   90.00
#
_symmetry.space_group_name_H-M   'P 1'
#
loop_
_entity.id
_entity.type
_entity.pdbx_description
1 polymer ?
#
loop_
_entity_poly.entity_id
_entity_poly.type
_entity_poly.pdbx_seq_one_letter_code
_entity_poly.pdbx_strand_id
1 'polypeptide(L)'
;MYMVVKNPTLGILVKQAANVERDPKSGQLTTVVDNIPQLPFTHFKLHFREGARSPLAMPPACGSYDVKAELTPWSGGAPITTTSTFNVISGANNGPCPSGGTPPFRPGLEAGTINNAAGQYSPFNVRLTRNDGEQEFTRFSIKLRPGIIVERSVIAF
;
A
#
# COMPACT_ATOMS: atom_id res chain seq x y z
N MET A 1 6.81 -4.92 8.37
CA MET A 1 6.18 -6.12 7.74
C MET A 1 6.71 -7.37 8.42
N TYR A 2 5.94 -8.47 8.45
CA TYR A 2 6.45 -9.76 8.92
C TYR A 2 6.41 -10.78 7.79
N MET A 3 7.50 -11.48 7.62
CA MET A 3 7.64 -12.63 6.73
C MET A 3 7.58 -13.91 7.58
N VAL A 4 6.76 -14.86 7.16
CA VAL A 4 6.64 -16.16 7.86
C VAL A 4 6.99 -17.28 6.88
N VAL A 5 8.02 -18.02 7.20
CA VAL A 5 8.43 -19.21 6.48
C VAL A 5 8.05 -20.44 7.32
N LYS A 6 7.21 -21.29 6.77
CA LYS A 6 6.73 -22.50 7.45
C LYS A 6 6.98 -23.74 6.59
N ASN A 7 7.69 -24.69 7.13
CA ASN A 7 7.83 -26.02 6.57
C ASN A 7 7.44 -27.08 7.62
N PRO A 8 6.18 -27.57 7.59
CA PRO A 8 5.71 -28.55 8.60
C PRO A 8 6.47 -29.87 8.59
N THR A 9 6.93 -30.29 7.41
CA THR A 9 7.64 -31.57 7.25
C THR A 9 9.00 -31.56 7.95
N LEU A 10 9.66 -30.40 7.96
CA LEU A 10 10.95 -30.22 8.61
C LEU A 10 10.83 -29.58 10.01
N GLY A 11 9.61 -29.32 10.48
CA GLY A 11 9.36 -28.64 11.75
C GLY A 11 9.85 -27.19 11.79
N ILE A 12 10.06 -26.55 10.63
CA ILE A 12 10.62 -25.20 10.55
C ILE A 12 9.48 -24.17 10.59
N LEU A 13 9.59 -23.23 11.52
CA LEU A 13 8.77 -22.01 11.58
C LEU A 13 9.68 -20.83 11.86
N VAL A 14 9.85 -19.97 10.88
CA VAL A 14 10.63 -18.72 11.01
C VAL A 14 9.69 -17.54 10.81
N LYS A 15 9.69 -16.63 11.77
CA LYS A 15 9.02 -15.34 11.69
C LYS A 15 10.07 -14.24 11.72
N GLN A 16 10.24 -13.57 10.58
CA GLN A 16 11.22 -12.52 10.38
C GLN A 16 10.54 -11.16 10.26
N ALA A 17 11.03 -10.18 11.02
CA ALA A 17 10.62 -8.80 10.85
C ALA A 17 11.34 -8.18 9.65
N ALA A 18 10.63 -7.38 8.88
CA ALA A 18 11.18 -6.58 7.81
C ALA A 18 10.82 -5.11 8.04
N ASN A 19 11.80 -4.23 7.89
CA ASN A 19 11.59 -2.79 7.87
C ASN A 19 11.22 -2.36 6.46
N VAL A 20 10.14 -1.61 6.31
CA VAL A 20 9.68 -1.09 5.02
C VAL A 20 9.69 0.43 5.09
N GLU A 21 10.49 1.03 4.25
CA GLU A 21 10.64 2.47 4.11
C GLU A 21 10.07 2.93 2.78
N ARG A 22 9.44 4.09 2.78
CA ARG A 22 8.93 4.73 1.58
C ARG A 22 9.66 6.04 1.37
N ASP A 23 10.25 6.22 0.21
CA ASP A 23 10.75 7.53 -0.23
C ASP A 23 9.58 8.50 -0.40
N PRO A 24 9.57 9.65 0.30
CA PRO A 24 8.44 10.58 0.27
C PRO A 24 8.27 11.30 -1.08
N LYS A 25 9.32 11.35 -1.91
CA LYS A 25 9.30 12.05 -3.21
C LYS A 25 8.92 11.12 -4.35
N SER A 26 9.58 9.97 -4.44
CA SER A 26 9.38 9.01 -5.53
C SER A 26 8.29 7.98 -5.24
N GLY A 27 7.96 7.77 -3.95
CA GLY A 27 7.09 6.68 -3.52
C GLY A 27 7.78 5.30 -3.54
N GLN A 28 9.07 5.24 -3.89
CA GLN A 28 9.82 4.00 -3.93
C GLN A 28 9.83 3.32 -2.57
N LEU A 29 9.59 2.01 -2.57
CA LEU A 29 9.63 1.19 -1.37
C LEU A 29 10.97 0.48 -1.27
N THR A 30 11.59 0.55 -0.10
CA THR A 30 12.77 -0.24 0.26
C THR A 30 12.39 -1.14 1.42
N THR A 31 12.63 -2.44 1.26
CA THR A 31 12.38 -3.43 2.31
C THR A 31 13.71 -4.02 2.74
N VAL A 32 14.02 -3.89 4.02
CA VAL A 32 15.24 -4.44 4.62
C VAL A 32 14.86 -5.58 5.56
N VAL A 33 15.53 -6.71 5.39
CA VAL A 33 15.38 -7.91 6.25
C VAL A 33 16.74 -8.27 6.79
N ASP A 34 16.98 -7.99 8.05
CA ASP A 34 18.24 -8.29 8.72
C ASP A 34 18.16 -9.59 9.52
N ASN A 35 19.31 -10.15 9.83
CA ASN A 35 19.45 -11.34 10.69
C ASN A 35 18.61 -12.53 10.18
N ILE A 36 18.59 -12.75 8.88
CA ILE A 36 17.93 -13.92 8.27
C ILE A 36 18.62 -15.18 8.79
N PRO A 37 17.91 -16.18 9.32
CA PRO A 37 18.52 -17.42 9.74
C PRO A 37 19.28 -18.10 8.61
N GLN A 38 20.45 -18.66 8.92
CA GLN A 38 21.25 -19.40 7.95
C GLN A 38 20.61 -20.77 7.67
N LEU A 39 19.54 -20.77 6.90
CA LEU A 39 18.85 -22.00 6.46
C LEU A 39 19.19 -22.29 5.01
N PRO A 40 19.49 -23.55 4.67
CA PRO A 40 19.72 -23.93 3.28
C PRO A 40 18.42 -23.83 2.49
N PHE A 41 18.41 -23.01 1.44
CA PHE A 41 17.34 -22.97 0.45
C PHE A 41 17.92 -22.66 -0.93
N THR A 42 17.29 -23.21 -1.95
CA THR A 42 17.66 -22.97 -3.35
C THR A 42 16.75 -21.93 -4.01
N HIS A 43 15.54 -21.79 -3.50
CA HIS A 43 14.54 -20.85 -4.04
C HIS A 43 13.82 -20.17 -2.90
N PHE A 44 13.65 -18.85 -3.05
CA PHE A 44 12.80 -18.03 -2.21
C PHE A 44 11.78 -17.31 -3.09
N LYS A 45 10.47 -17.52 -2.82
CA LYS A 45 9.37 -16.86 -3.53
C LYS A 45 8.53 -16.08 -2.54
N LEU A 46 8.39 -14.78 -2.78
CA LEU A 46 7.51 -13.92 -2.03
C LEU A 46 6.29 -13.57 -2.89
N HIS A 47 5.11 -13.89 -2.37
CA HIS A 47 3.85 -13.58 -3.02
C HIS A 47 3.05 -12.62 -2.14
N PHE A 48 2.72 -11.46 -2.67
CA PHE A 48 1.89 -10.49 -1.99
C PHE A 48 0.40 -10.75 -2.29
N ARG A 49 -0.45 -10.35 -1.36
CA ARG A 49 -1.89 -10.48 -1.51
C ARG A 49 -2.37 -9.74 -2.76
N GLU A 50 -3.22 -10.39 -3.53
CA GLU A 50 -3.84 -9.85 -4.74
C GLU A 50 -5.17 -9.14 -4.44
N GLY A 51 -5.71 -8.44 -5.47
CA GLY A 51 -7.02 -7.81 -5.48
C GLY A 51 -7.07 -6.44 -4.80
N ALA A 52 -8.25 -5.97 -4.51
CA ALA A 52 -8.51 -4.62 -3.99
C ALA A 52 -7.86 -4.31 -2.63
N ARG A 53 -7.34 -5.33 -1.95
CA ARG A 53 -6.59 -5.19 -0.70
C ARG A 53 -5.10 -5.50 -0.88
N SER A 54 -4.59 -5.45 -2.11
CA SER A 54 -3.14 -5.55 -2.36
C SER A 54 -2.41 -4.42 -1.63
N PRO A 55 -1.31 -4.71 -0.92
CA PRO A 55 -0.49 -3.67 -0.31
C PRO A 55 0.37 -2.92 -1.31
N LEU A 56 0.48 -3.42 -2.55
CA LEU A 56 1.28 -2.83 -3.61
C LEU A 56 0.38 -2.40 -4.76
N ALA A 57 0.64 -1.21 -5.29
CA ALA A 57 0.05 -0.72 -6.52
C ALA A 57 1.13 -0.61 -7.60
N MET A 58 0.74 -0.82 -8.84
CA MET A 58 1.63 -0.64 -9.98
C MET A 58 1.93 0.85 -10.20
N PRO A 59 3.08 1.18 -10.83
CA PRO A 59 3.37 2.55 -11.23
C PRO A 59 2.24 3.14 -12.10
N PRO A 60 1.96 4.45 -11.96
CA PRO A 60 0.84 5.09 -12.66
C PRO A 60 1.07 5.30 -14.16
N ALA A 61 2.27 5.07 -14.65
CA ALA A 61 2.64 5.21 -16.06
C ALA A 61 3.11 3.87 -16.63
N CYS A 62 2.88 3.65 -17.92
CA CYS A 62 3.48 2.53 -18.64
C CYS A 62 4.98 2.77 -18.83
N GLY A 63 5.74 1.70 -18.83
CA GLY A 63 7.19 1.75 -18.98
C GLY A 63 7.88 0.53 -18.38
N SER A 64 9.20 0.53 -18.43
CA SER A 64 10.05 -0.48 -17.82
C SER A 64 10.51 0.00 -16.45
N TYR A 65 10.43 -0.88 -15.47
CA TYR A 65 10.75 -0.59 -14.07
C TYR A 65 11.70 -1.63 -13.50
N ASP A 66 12.74 -1.17 -12.84
CA ASP A 66 13.75 -2.02 -12.23
C ASP A 66 13.44 -2.27 -10.75
N VAL A 67 13.59 -3.53 -10.35
CA VAL A 67 13.68 -3.94 -8.97
C VAL A 67 15.12 -4.33 -8.67
N LYS A 68 15.71 -3.72 -7.66
CA LYS A 68 17.08 -4.01 -7.23
C LYS A 68 17.03 -4.73 -5.88
N ALA A 69 17.85 -5.78 -5.77
CA ALA A 69 18.06 -6.47 -4.50
C ALA A 69 19.55 -6.46 -4.18
N GLU A 70 19.89 -6.05 -2.97
CA GLU A 70 21.22 -6.17 -2.40
C GLU A 70 21.24 -7.32 -1.41
N LEU A 71 22.13 -8.27 -1.62
CA LEU A 71 22.22 -9.50 -0.86
C LEU A 71 23.58 -9.57 -0.17
N THR A 72 23.56 -9.62 1.16
CA THR A 72 24.79 -9.75 1.97
C THR A 72 24.97 -11.19 2.41
N PRO A 73 26.11 -11.83 2.09
CA PRO A 73 26.34 -13.22 2.45
C PRO A 73 26.70 -13.39 3.93
N TRP A 74 26.33 -14.52 4.51
CA TRP A 74 26.69 -14.90 5.88
C TRP A 74 28.21 -15.02 6.11
N SER A 75 28.98 -15.24 5.05
CA SER A 75 30.46 -15.30 5.12
C SER A 75 31.13 -13.97 5.46
N GLY A 76 30.38 -12.86 5.53
CA GLY A 76 30.94 -11.52 5.71
C GLY A 76 31.61 -10.94 4.46
N GLY A 77 31.41 -11.58 3.29
CA GLY A 77 31.86 -11.05 2.00
C GLY A 77 31.10 -9.77 1.61
N ALA A 78 31.56 -9.13 0.54
CA ALA A 78 30.91 -7.94 0.02
C ALA A 78 29.48 -8.24 -0.46
N PRO A 79 28.53 -7.30 -0.27
CA PRO A 79 27.17 -7.45 -0.81
C PRO A 79 27.20 -7.53 -2.35
N ILE A 80 26.22 -8.27 -2.89
CA ILE A 80 26.01 -8.36 -4.33
C ILE A 80 24.65 -7.74 -4.65
N THR A 81 24.65 -6.82 -5.63
CA THR A 81 23.42 -6.24 -6.16
C THR A 81 22.97 -7.00 -7.39
N THR A 82 21.71 -7.40 -7.42
CA THR A 82 21.05 -7.98 -8.60
C THR A 82 19.86 -7.11 -8.99
N THR A 83 19.56 -7.09 -10.29
CA THR A 83 18.48 -6.27 -10.85
C THR A 83 17.56 -7.16 -11.70
N SER A 84 16.26 -6.93 -11.57
CA SER A 84 15.24 -7.51 -12.42
C SER A 84 14.35 -6.41 -12.94
N THR A 85 13.96 -6.49 -14.21
CA THR A 85 13.12 -5.49 -14.88
C THR A 85 11.75 -6.08 -15.18
N PHE A 86 10.69 -5.34 -14.93
CA PHE A 86 9.33 -5.66 -15.36
C PHE A 86 8.73 -4.51 -16.16
N ASN A 87 7.74 -4.82 -16.99
CA ASN A 87 7.10 -3.85 -17.86
C ASN A 87 5.65 -3.63 -17.46
N VAL A 88 5.24 -2.37 -17.37
CA VAL A 88 3.84 -1.96 -17.29
C VAL A 88 3.40 -1.59 -18.71
N ILE A 89 2.51 -2.37 -19.29
CA ILE A 89 2.16 -2.30 -20.71
C ILE A 89 0.72 -1.85 -21.00
N SER A 90 -0.09 -1.68 -19.95
CA SER A 90 -1.48 -1.23 -20.08
C SER A 90 -1.87 -0.30 -18.94
N GLY A 91 -2.86 0.53 -19.17
CA GLY A 91 -3.51 1.36 -18.17
C GLY A 91 -4.54 0.59 -17.34
N ALA A 92 -5.30 1.31 -16.53
CA ALA A 92 -6.35 0.74 -15.70
C ALA A 92 -7.37 -0.05 -16.53
N ASN A 93 -7.84 -1.19 -16.00
CA ASN A 93 -8.77 -2.10 -16.65
C ASN A 93 -8.30 -2.60 -18.03
N ASN A 94 -7.00 -2.82 -18.20
CA ASN A 94 -6.37 -3.17 -19.48
C ASN A 94 -6.61 -2.15 -20.61
N GLY A 95 -6.94 -0.92 -20.27
CA GLY A 95 -7.09 0.17 -21.21
C GLY A 95 -5.75 0.64 -21.77
N PRO A 96 -5.77 1.66 -22.66
CA PRO A 96 -4.55 2.24 -23.21
C PRO A 96 -3.67 2.82 -22.12
N CYS A 97 -2.36 2.81 -22.35
CA CYS A 97 -1.41 3.48 -21.47
C CYS A 97 -1.76 4.96 -21.29
N PRO A 98 -1.66 5.50 -20.07
CA PRO A 98 -1.81 6.93 -19.87
C PRO A 98 -0.83 7.69 -20.75
N SER A 99 -1.33 8.64 -21.53
CA SER A 99 -0.57 9.40 -22.56
C SER A 99 0.32 10.48 -21.93
N GLY A 100 0.94 10.24 -20.82
CA GLY A 100 1.77 11.21 -20.11
C GLY A 100 0.98 12.45 -19.64
N GLY A 101 1.26 12.92 -18.46
CA GLY A 101 0.54 14.04 -17.86
C GLY A 101 0.10 13.70 -16.44
N THR A 102 -0.42 14.70 -15.78
CA THR A 102 -0.95 14.54 -14.42
C THR A 102 -2.19 13.64 -14.47
N PRO A 103 -2.25 12.53 -13.69
CA PRO A 103 -3.43 11.69 -13.61
C PRO A 103 -4.68 12.49 -13.26
N PRO A 104 -5.87 12.07 -13.69
CA PRO A 104 -7.11 12.76 -13.33
C PRO A 104 -7.32 12.76 -11.80
N PHE A 105 -8.06 13.73 -11.32
CA PHE A 105 -8.44 13.80 -9.91
C PHE A 105 -9.95 14.03 -9.80
N ARG A 106 -10.71 12.97 -9.55
CA ARG A 106 -12.18 12.98 -9.50
C ARG A 106 -12.70 12.21 -8.29
N PRO A 107 -12.37 12.65 -7.07
CA PRO A 107 -12.79 11.95 -5.87
C PRO A 107 -14.31 12.00 -5.70
N GLY A 108 -14.89 10.90 -5.22
CA GLY A 108 -16.27 10.84 -4.78
C GLY A 108 -16.38 11.13 -3.29
N LEU A 109 -17.50 11.76 -2.89
CA LEU A 109 -17.85 11.98 -1.49
C LEU A 109 -19.28 11.52 -1.26
N GLU A 110 -19.45 10.61 -0.31
CA GLU A 110 -20.75 10.23 0.25
C GLU A 110 -20.74 10.58 1.73
N ALA A 111 -21.77 11.29 2.18
CA ALA A 111 -21.90 11.63 3.59
C ALA A 111 -23.38 11.61 4.01
N GLY A 112 -23.65 11.12 5.19
CA GLY A 112 -25.02 11.04 5.68
C GLY A 112 -25.14 10.48 7.09
N THR A 113 -26.37 10.53 7.58
CA THR A 113 -26.75 10.00 8.90
C THR A 113 -27.58 8.72 8.75
N ILE A 114 -27.55 7.88 9.76
CA ILE A 114 -28.38 6.68 9.82
C ILE A 114 -29.79 7.02 10.34
N ASN A 115 -29.87 7.88 11.37
CA ASN A 115 -31.13 8.37 11.90
C ASN A 115 -31.42 9.77 11.35
N ASN A 116 -32.49 9.91 10.59
CA ASN A 116 -32.86 11.18 9.91
C ASN A 116 -33.89 12.00 10.72
N ALA A 117 -34.17 11.63 11.97
CA ALA A 117 -35.11 12.36 12.80
C ALA A 117 -34.48 13.66 13.33
N ALA A 118 -35.20 14.78 13.20
CA ALA A 118 -34.74 16.08 13.64
C ALA A 118 -34.48 16.10 15.16
N GLY A 119 -33.38 16.69 15.59
CA GLY A 119 -33.00 16.82 16.99
C GLY A 119 -32.55 15.53 17.67
N GLN A 120 -32.38 14.43 16.93
CA GLN A 120 -31.93 13.17 17.45
C GLN A 120 -30.45 12.91 17.18
N TYR A 121 -29.82 12.14 18.06
CA TYR A 121 -28.46 11.67 17.86
C TYR A 121 -28.42 10.63 16.73
N SER A 122 -27.41 10.73 15.88
CA SER A 122 -27.20 9.79 14.79
C SER A 122 -25.72 9.64 14.49
N PRO A 123 -25.26 8.40 14.19
CA PRO A 123 -23.96 8.22 13.57
C PRO A 123 -23.90 8.97 12.24
N PHE A 124 -22.81 9.68 12.01
CA PHE A 124 -22.54 10.38 10.76
C PHE A 124 -21.43 9.65 10.01
N ASN A 125 -21.75 9.15 8.83
CA ASN A 125 -20.80 8.42 7.99
C ASN A 125 -20.26 9.33 6.89
N VAL A 126 -18.97 9.28 6.68
CA VAL A 126 -18.29 9.93 5.56
C VAL A 126 -17.49 8.89 4.81
N ARG A 127 -17.73 8.79 3.51
CA ARG A 127 -17.00 7.90 2.60
C ARG A 127 -16.37 8.74 1.51
N LEU A 128 -15.05 8.68 1.43
CA LEU A 128 -14.26 9.23 0.33
C LEU A 128 -13.87 8.08 -0.58
N THR A 129 -14.06 8.26 -1.87
CA THR A 129 -13.68 7.27 -2.88
C THR A 129 -12.78 7.90 -3.93
N ARG A 130 -11.92 7.09 -4.49
CA ARG A 130 -11.00 7.42 -5.57
C ARG A 130 -10.85 6.18 -6.46
N ASN A 131 -10.78 6.35 -7.75
CA ASN A 131 -10.51 5.24 -8.66
C ASN A 131 -9.00 4.98 -8.75
N ASP A 132 -8.66 3.73 -9.09
CA ASP A 132 -7.27 3.38 -9.40
C ASP A 132 -6.79 4.17 -10.62
N GLY A 133 -5.53 4.63 -10.57
CA GLY A 133 -4.94 5.48 -11.60
C GLY A 133 -5.28 6.97 -11.48
N GLU A 134 -6.06 7.40 -10.50
CA GLU A 134 -6.24 8.81 -10.17
C GLU A 134 -5.21 9.29 -9.15
N GLN A 135 -5.04 10.62 -9.03
CA GLN A 135 -4.13 11.23 -8.06
C GLN A 135 -4.54 10.90 -6.62
N GLU A 136 -3.55 10.78 -5.74
CA GLU A 136 -3.75 10.57 -4.32
C GLU A 136 -4.09 11.87 -3.60
N PHE A 137 -4.80 11.75 -2.46
CA PHE A 137 -5.08 12.90 -1.60
C PHE A 137 -3.82 13.31 -0.84
N THR A 138 -3.51 14.58 -0.86
CA THR A 138 -2.54 15.19 0.08
C THR A 138 -3.23 15.80 1.28
N ARG A 139 -4.50 16.22 1.11
CA ARG A 139 -5.30 16.85 2.17
C ARG A 139 -6.79 16.71 1.83
N PHE A 140 -7.63 16.57 2.83
CA PHE A 140 -9.06 16.78 2.71
C PHE A 140 -9.59 17.68 3.84
N SER A 141 -10.69 18.38 3.57
CA SER A 141 -11.39 19.19 4.55
C SER A 141 -12.89 19.02 4.36
N ILE A 142 -13.60 18.74 5.43
CA ILE A 142 -15.05 18.55 5.40
C ILE A 142 -15.69 19.63 6.22
N LYS A 143 -16.60 20.40 5.59
CA LYS A 143 -17.41 21.42 6.25
C LYS A 143 -18.84 20.92 6.35
N LEU A 144 -19.28 20.67 7.57
CA LEU A 144 -20.68 20.33 7.84
C LEU A 144 -21.56 21.59 7.80
N ARG A 145 -22.83 21.41 7.44
CA ARG A 145 -23.79 22.52 7.45
C ARG A 145 -24.06 22.99 8.89
N PRO A 146 -24.39 24.27 9.08
CA PRO A 146 -24.89 24.76 10.35
C PRO A 146 -26.10 23.93 10.81
N GLY A 147 -26.15 23.62 12.10
CA GLY A 147 -27.21 22.80 12.68
C GLY A 147 -26.79 21.34 12.97
N ILE A 148 -25.72 20.87 12.35
CA ILE A 148 -25.07 19.64 12.82
C ILE A 148 -24.11 20.04 13.96
N ILE A 149 -24.49 19.69 15.18
CA ILE A 149 -23.71 19.99 16.39
C ILE A 149 -23.04 18.74 16.92
N VAL A 150 -21.82 18.90 17.38
CA VAL A 150 -21.06 17.85 18.07
C VAL A 150 -21.12 18.16 19.56
N GLU A 151 -21.63 17.23 20.35
CA GLU A 151 -21.56 17.34 21.81
C GLU A 151 -20.15 17.08 22.29
N ARG A 152 -19.58 18.07 23.02
CA ARG A 152 -18.17 18.03 23.46
C ARG A 152 -17.83 16.84 24.38
N SER A 153 -18.82 16.25 25.05
CA SER A 153 -18.63 15.11 25.95
C SER A 153 -18.32 13.78 25.25
N VAL A 154 -18.44 13.71 23.92
CA VAL A 154 -18.33 12.46 23.14
C VAL A 154 -17.07 12.40 22.27
N ILE A 155 -16.23 13.42 22.26
CA ILE A 155 -14.96 13.37 21.54
C ILE A 155 -13.92 12.67 22.43
N ALA A 156 -13.90 11.33 22.37
CA ALA A 156 -12.76 10.54 22.81
C ALA A 156 -11.78 10.40 21.63
N PHE A 157 -10.54 10.84 21.84
CA PHE A 157 -9.41 10.61 20.92
C PHE A 157 -8.76 9.27 21.24
#